data_ee60bf3969d835d9b87aa9e8538a609a
#
_entry.id   ee60bf3969d835d9b87aa9e8538a609a
#
_cell.length_a   1.000
_cell.length_b   1.000
_cell.length_c   1.000
_cell.angle_alpha   90.00
_cell.angle_beta   90.00
_cell.angle_gamma   90.00
#
_symmetry.space_group_name_H-M   'P 1'
#
loop_
_entity.id
_entity.type
_entity.pdbx_description
1 polymer ?
#
loop_
_entity_poly.entity_id
_entity_poly.type
_entity_poly.pdbx_seq_one_letter_code
_entity_poly.pdbx_strand_id
1 'polypeptide(L)'
;MLESIYNSPKNRSKKGKRKFDIIIDDGSHQPAHQKTSFNTLWPNLNDGGLYIIEDFHPFYNNKKHETVSWLFDTVHKLNRYGDKKAKPSIPDIDWIMFSYNQAVIRKASI
;
A
#
# COMPACT_ATOMS: atom_id res chain seq x y z
N MET A 1 4.33 -8.24 -11.52
CA MET A 1 4.28 -6.99 -10.78
C MET A 1 4.72 -7.12 -9.33
N LEU A 2 4.53 -8.28 -8.74
CA LEU A 2 5.03 -8.58 -7.40
C LEU A 2 6.17 -9.57 -7.47
N GLU A 3 7.25 -9.31 -6.73
CA GLU A 3 8.38 -10.22 -6.64
C GLU A 3 8.38 -11.02 -5.35
N SER A 4 7.77 -10.49 -4.29
CA SER A 4 7.87 -11.11 -2.99
C SER A 4 6.56 -11.01 -2.23
N ILE A 5 6.05 -12.16 -1.79
CA ILE A 5 4.86 -12.26 -0.95
C ILE A 5 5.16 -13.21 0.19
N TYR A 6 4.99 -12.73 1.41
CA TYR A 6 5.11 -13.57 2.61
C TYR A 6 3.73 -13.93 3.15
N ASN A 7 3.50 -15.21 3.39
CA ASN A 7 2.24 -15.73 3.90
C ASN A 7 2.49 -16.50 5.21
N SER A 8 1.99 -15.95 6.32
CA SER A 8 2.07 -16.61 7.61
C SER A 8 1.06 -17.76 7.69
N PRO A 9 1.46 -18.97 8.12
CA PRO A 9 0.53 -20.09 8.26
C PRO A 9 -0.66 -19.80 9.16
N LYS A 10 -0.48 -19.03 10.23
CA LYS A 10 -1.56 -18.68 11.16
C LYS A 10 -2.61 -17.76 10.56
N ASN A 11 -2.33 -17.14 9.43
CA ASN A 11 -3.20 -16.19 8.75
C ASN A 11 -4.00 -16.83 7.61
N ARG A 12 -4.01 -18.13 7.52
CA ARG A 12 -4.88 -18.83 6.59
C ARG A 12 -6.32 -18.73 7.06
N SER A 13 -7.20 -18.26 6.18
CA SER A 13 -8.62 -18.20 6.54
C SER A 13 -9.20 -19.57 6.72
N LYS A 14 -10.26 -19.67 7.53
CA LYS A 14 -11.00 -20.92 7.75
C LYS A 14 -11.59 -21.53 6.47
N LYS A 15 -11.73 -20.72 5.41
CA LYS A 15 -12.26 -21.14 4.11
C LYS A 15 -11.15 -21.45 3.10
N GLY A 16 -9.90 -21.62 3.54
CA GLY A 16 -8.77 -21.90 2.65
C GLY A 16 -8.21 -20.68 1.93
N LYS A 17 -8.77 -19.48 2.11
CA LYS A 17 -8.20 -18.25 1.55
C LYS A 17 -6.96 -17.86 2.34
N ARG A 18 -5.89 -17.54 1.62
CA ARG A 18 -4.66 -17.06 2.22
C ARG A 18 -4.68 -15.55 2.35
N LYS A 19 -4.16 -15.05 3.47
CA LYS A 19 -3.86 -13.66 3.68
C LYS A 19 -2.37 -13.48 3.91
N PHE A 20 -1.89 -12.29 3.66
CA PHE A 20 -0.47 -11.99 3.73
C PHE A 20 -0.18 -11.03 4.88
N ASP A 21 0.99 -11.16 5.47
CA ASP A 21 1.49 -10.23 6.48
C ASP A 21 2.36 -9.14 5.87
N ILE A 22 3.06 -9.46 4.79
CA ILE A 22 3.93 -8.52 4.06
C ILE A 22 3.74 -8.77 2.57
N ILE A 23 3.51 -7.68 1.85
CA ILE A 23 3.46 -7.68 0.39
C ILE A 23 4.50 -6.67 -0.09
N ILE A 24 5.36 -7.09 -1.01
CA ILE A 24 6.38 -6.22 -1.60
C ILE A 24 6.12 -6.13 -3.10
N ASP A 25 5.86 -4.91 -3.56
CA ASP A 25 5.76 -4.61 -4.98
C ASP A 25 7.11 -4.11 -5.48
N ASP A 26 7.85 -5.01 -6.09
CA ASP A 26 9.12 -4.76 -6.76
C ASP A 26 9.04 -5.21 -8.23
N GLY A 27 7.90 -4.89 -8.85
CA GLY A 27 7.58 -5.31 -10.20
C GLY A 27 8.05 -4.33 -11.27
N SER A 28 7.11 -3.87 -12.12
CA SER A 28 7.44 -3.01 -13.26
C SER A 28 7.82 -1.58 -12.88
N HIS A 29 7.53 -1.16 -11.64
CA HIS A 29 7.72 0.19 -11.09
C HIS A 29 6.83 1.26 -11.74
N GLN A 30 6.00 0.90 -12.72
CA GLN A 30 5.06 1.83 -13.34
C GLN A 30 3.93 2.18 -12.38
N PRO A 31 3.59 3.48 -12.23
CA PRO A 31 2.54 3.90 -11.30
C PRO A 31 1.19 3.21 -11.52
N ALA A 32 0.77 3.05 -12.78
CA ALA A 32 -0.49 2.37 -13.08
C ALA A 32 -0.49 0.92 -12.59
N HIS A 33 0.63 0.22 -12.75
CA HIS A 33 0.77 -1.16 -12.27
C HIS A 33 0.85 -1.22 -10.75
N GLN A 34 1.53 -0.28 -10.13
CA GLN A 34 1.62 -0.20 -8.66
C GLN A 34 0.24 -0.01 -8.04
N LYS A 35 -0.57 0.86 -8.62
CA LYS A 35 -1.92 1.11 -8.15
C LYS A 35 -2.84 -0.10 -8.36
N THR A 36 -2.75 -0.76 -9.51
CA THR A 36 -3.53 -1.97 -9.78
C THR A 36 -3.17 -3.09 -8.82
N SER A 37 -1.88 -3.33 -8.60
CA SER A 37 -1.41 -4.34 -7.65
C SER A 37 -1.90 -4.03 -6.23
N PHE A 38 -1.79 -2.77 -5.82
CA PHE A 38 -2.25 -2.35 -4.51
C PHE A 38 -3.75 -2.60 -4.33
N ASN A 39 -4.56 -2.14 -5.26
CA ASN A 39 -6.01 -2.30 -5.18
C ASN A 39 -6.44 -3.78 -5.16
N THR A 40 -5.69 -4.64 -5.84
CA THR A 40 -5.97 -6.07 -5.88
C THR A 40 -5.57 -6.79 -4.61
N LEU A 41 -4.43 -6.42 -4.02
CA LEU A 41 -3.79 -7.18 -2.96
C LEU A 41 -3.99 -6.62 -1.55
N TRP A 42 -4.25 -5.32 -1.43
CA TRP A 42 -4.50 -4.70 -0.13
C TRP A 42 -5.60 -5.40 0.68
N PRO A 43 -6.74 -5.81 0.07
CA PRO A 43 -7.77 -6.54 0.81
C PRO A 43 -7.29 -7.88 1.37
N ASN A 44 -6.23 -8.46 0.80
CA ASN A 44 -5.67 -9.72 1.24
C ASN A 44 -4.52 -9.57 2.24
N LEU A 45 -4.20 -8.33 2.62
CA LEU A 45 -3.22 -8.06 3.66
C LEU A 45 -3.91 -8.16 5.02
N ASN A 46 -3.27 -8.84 5.96
CA ASN A 46 -3.78 -8.94 7.33
C ASN A 46 -3.70 -7.60 8.05
N ASP A 47 -4.56 -7.42 9.03
CA ASP A 47 -4.48 -6.29 9.96
C ASP A 47 -3.08 -6.23 10.57
N GLY A 48 -2.52 -5.02 10.62
CA GLY A 48 -1.14 -4.83 11.08
C GLY A 48 -0.08 -5.19 10.05
N GLY A 49 -0.47 -5.69 8.88
CA GLY A 49 0.45 -6.04 7.82
C GLY A 49 1.07 -4.83 7.12
N LEU A 50 2.11 -5.10 6.35
CA LEU A 50 2.87 -4.08 5.62
C LEU A 50 2.77 -4.29 4.12
N TYR A 51 2.51 -3.21 3.40
CA TYR A 51 2.59 -3.17 1.94
C TYR A 51 3.73 -2.25 1.54
N ILE A 52 4.71 -2.78 0.83
CA ILE A 52 5.93 -2.06 0.47
C ILE A 52 5.96 -1.87 -1.04
N ILE A 53 6.13 -0.63 -1.47
CA ILE A 53 6.28 -0.29 -2.89
C ILE A 53 7.70 0.22 -3.10
N GLU A 54 8.44 -0.41 -4.00
CA GLU A 54 9.84 -0.11 -4.26
C GLU A 54 10.05 0.57 -5.60
N ASP A 55 11.17 1.30 -5.72
CA ASP A 55 11.70 1.84 -6.97
C ASP A 55 10.81 2.85 -7.67
N PHE A 56 10.65 4.01 -7.03
CA PHE A 56 9.95 5.14 -7.64
C PHE A 56 10.78 5.88 -8.69
N HIS A 57 12.11 5.85 -8.59
CA HIS A 57 13.01 6.65 -9.43
C HIS A 57 12.78 6.51 -10.93
N PRO A 58 12.58 5.31 -11.49
CA PRO A 58 12.44 5.16 -12.94
C PRO A 58 11.29 5.95 -13.56
N PHE A 59 10.27 6.28 -12.76
CA PHE A 59 9.07 6.95 -13.25
C PHE A 59 8.81 8.30 -12.61
N TYR A 60 9.82 8.89 -11.94
CA TYR A 60 9.74 10.27 -11.51
C TYR A 60 9.88 11.20 -12.70
N ASN A 61 8.96 12.13 -12.84
CA ASN A 61 8.96 13.12 -13.91
C ASN A 61 8.71 14.51 -13.32
N ASN A 62 9.63 15.46 -13.56
CA ASN A 62 9.49 16.84 -13.10
C ASN A 62 9.09 16.95 -11.62
N LYS A 63 9.76 16.21 -10.75
CA LYS A 63 9.48 16.15 -9.31
C LYS A 63 8.11 15.52 -8.98
N LYS A 64 7.52 14.79 -9.90
CA LYS A 64 6.25 14.10 -9.70
C LYS A 64 6.37 12.61 -9.93
N HIS A 65 5.61 11.87 -9.14
CA HIS A 65 5.38 10.44 -9.33
C HIS A 65 3.94 10.16 -8.94
N GLU A 66 3.16 9.55 -9.81
CA GLU A 66 1.73 9.39 -9.59
C GLU A 66 1.40 8.58 -8.33
N THR A 67 2.14 7.50 -8.09
CA THR A 67 1.95 6.69 -6.88
C THR A 67 2.26 7.50 -5.63
N VAL A 68 3.37 8.23 -5.63
CA VAL A 68 3.77 9.04 -4.48
C VAL A 68 2.74 10.15 -4.23
N SER A 69 2.27 10.80 -5.28
CA SER A 69 1.24 11.85 -5.18
C SER A 69 -0.06 11.30 -4.58
N TRP A 70 -0.47 10.11 -5.00
CA TRP A 70 -1.64 9.43 -4.47
C TRP A 70 -1.47 9.10 -2.97
N LEU A 71 -0.31 8.63 -2.57
CA LEU A 71 -0.02 8.34 -1.16
C LEU A 71 0.00 9.61 -0.31
N PHE A 72 0.58 10.71 -0.81
CA PHE A 72 0.54 12.00 -0.11
C PHE A 72 -0.88 12.53 0.03
N ASP A 73 -1.71 12.42 -1.00
CA ASP A 73 -3.12 12.78 -0.92
C ASP A 73 -3.84 11.96 0.16
N THR A 74 -3.53 10.68 0.24
CA THR A 74 -4.07 9.81 1.28
C THR A 74 -3.67 10.26 2.68
N VAL A 75 -2.41 10.66 2.88
CA VAL A 75 -1.94 11.20 4.16
C VAL A 75 -2.72 12.45 4.55
N HIS A 76 -2.94 13.36 3.60
CA HIS A 76 -3.73 14.55 3.84
C HIS A 76 -5.15 14.20 4.31
N LYS A 77 -5.80 13.26 3.64
CA LYS A 77 -7.15 12.84 4.00
C LYS A 77 -7.21 12.16 5.37
N LEU A 78 -6.21 11.36 5.72
CA LEU A 78 -6.13 10.74 7.04
C LEU A 78 -6.06 11.77 8.17
N ASN A 79 -5.51 12.95 7.91
CA ASN A 79 -5.26 13.98 8.92
C ASN A 79 -6.31 15.10 8.90
N ARG A 80 -7.32 15.01 8.07
CA ARG A 80 -8.43 15.99 8.02
C ARG A 80 -9.55 15.58 8.97
N TYR A 81 -9.23 15.62 10.26
CA TYR A 81 -10.15 15.22 11.31
C TYR A 81 -11.45 16.03 11.27
N GLY A 82 -12.57 15.34 11.35
CA GLY A 82 -13.89 15.97 11.35
C GLY A 82 -14.46 16.28 9.96
N ASP A 83 -13.70 16.16 8.90
CA ASP A 83 -14.19 16.36 7.54
C ASP A 83 -14.71 15.04 6.97
N LYS A 84 -16.04 14.90 6.99
CA LYS A 84 -16.71 13.69 6.49
C LYS A 84 -16.52 13.43 5.00
N LYS A 85 -16.12 14.45 4.23
CA LYS A 85 -15.86 14.34 2.80
C LYS A 85 -14.43 13.91 2.49
N ALA A 86 -13.52 14.07 3.44
CA ALA A 86 -12.11 13.74 3.26
C ALA A 86 -11.85 12.28 3.62
N LYS A 87 -12.42 11.37 2.84
CA LYS A 87 -12.17 9.94 3.04
C LYS A 87 -10.90 9.54 2.30
N PRO A 88 -9.99 8.79 2.94
CA PRO A 88 -8.83 8.23 2.23
C PRO A 88 -9.29 7.32 1.10
N SER A 89 -8.55 7.31 0.01
CA SER A 89 -8.79 6.38 -1.09
C SER A 89 -8.39 4.95 -0.75
N ILE A 90 -7.55 4.79 0.28
CA ILE A 90 -7.12 3.49 0.78
C ILE A 90 -7.77 3.28 2.14
N PRO A 91 -8.62 2.25 2.30
CA PRO A 91 -9.25 1.99 3.59
C PRO A 91 -8.25 1.36 4.58
N ASP A 92 -8.48 1.60 5.84
CA ASP A 92 -7.80 0.93 6.95
C ASP A 92 -6.28 1.17 7.02
N ILE A 93 -5.82 2.32 6.61
CA ILE A 93 -4.42 2.72 6.76
C ILE A 93 -4.16 3.18 8.19
N ASP A 94 -3.08 2.67 8.78
CA ASP A 94 -2.54 3.16 10.04
C ASP A 94 -1.53 4.28 9.80
N TRP A 95 -0.50 4.00 8.99
CA TRP A 95 0.52 4.99 8.65
C TRP A 95 1.17 4.67 7.31
N ILE A 96 1.83 5.68 6.76
CA ILE A 96 2.66 5.57 5.57
C ILE A 96 4.03 6.15 5.91
N MET A 97 5.07 5.38 5.64
CA MET A 97 6.45 5.82 5.79
C MET A 97 7.11 5.89 4.42
N PHE A 98 7.69 7.04 4.11
CA PHE A 98 8.52 7.19 2.92
C PHE A 98 9.98 7.10 3.32
N SER A 99 10.73 6.33 2.57
CA SER A 99 12.17 6.29 2.68
C SER A 99 12.78 6.48 1.29
N TYR A 100 14.10 6.36 1.19
CA TYR A 100 14.74 6.51 -0.10
C TYR A 100 14.15 5.52 -1.10
N ASN A 101 13.51 6.06 -2.15
CA ASN A 101 13.02 5.30 -3.30
C ASN A 101 11.95 4.25 -2.97
N GLN A 102 11.25 4.37 -1.83
CA GLN A 102 10.20 3.42 -1.48
C GLN A 102 9.19 4.00 -0.50
N ALA A 103 8.06 3.34 -0.38
CA ALA A 103 7.05 3.61 0.64
C ALA A 103 6.66 2.33 1.35
N VAL A 104 6.39 2.43 2.64
CA VAL A 104 5.86 1.34 3.46
C VAL A 104 4.51 1.79 4.01
N ILE A 105 3.48 1.00 3.77
CA ILE A 105 2.11 1.30 4.17
C ILE A 105 1.68 0.24 5.17
N ARG A 106 1.30 0.67 6.39
CA ARG A 106 0.82 -0.26 7.40
C ARG A 106 -0.69 -0.27 7.43
N LYS A 107 -1.25 -1.47 7.42
CA LYS A 107 -2.68 -1.67 7.60
C LYS A 107 -3.05 -1.62 9.07
N ALA A 108 -4.08 -0.88 9.41
CA ALA A 108 -4.52 -0.73 10.78
C ALA A 108 -4.93 -2.09 11.38
N SER A 109 -4.65 -2.23 12.66
CA SER A 109 -5.15 -3.35 13.46
C SER A 109 -6.52 -2.98 14.01
N ILE A 110 -7.54 -3.71 13.61
CA ILE A 110 -8.92 -3.43 14.01
C ILE A 110 -9.39 -4.43 15.06
#